data_c8742158c029d439d4e97bbb5e23dd63
#
_entry.id   c8742158c029d439d4e97bbb5e23dd63
#
_cell.length_a   1.000
_cell.length_b   1.000
_cell.length_c   1.000
_cell.angle_alpha   90.00
_cell.angle_beta   90.00
_cell.angle_gamma   90.00
#
_symmetry.space_group_name_H-M   'P 1'
#
loop_
_entity.id
_entity.type
_entity.pdbx_description
1 polymer ?
#
loop_
_entity_poly.entity_id
_entity_poly.type
_entity_poly.pdbx_seq_one_letter_code
_entity_poly.pdbx_strand_id
1 'polypeptide(L)'
;MSGFPWLSLILWMPLLAGLALIARGRETGPSRTSTAWWLSLASSLLTLILCMKAPMESGPSLWKESIEWIPSLGVAYELGMDGMGCIMLALTALIMPVSIAASQRAGYNHEGFGGCLLMTQGTLVGVFTAQNFFAWFFFYEIALVPAYFLVRLWGGPGREKVSLRFFIYSMLGSIALLVG
;
A
#
# COMPACT_ATOMS: atom_id res chain seq x y z
N MET A 1 -20.22 14.17 -11.85
CA MET A 1 -19.58 13.60 -13.05
C MET A 1 -18.74 12.44 -12.57
N SER A 2 -19.10 11.23 -12.91
CA SER A 2 -18.32 10.01 -12.58
C SER A 2 -17.01 10.05 -13.38
N GLY A 3 -16.03 10.70 -12.81
CA GLY A 3 -14.67 10.64 -13.34
C GLY A 3 -14.13 9.20 -13.23
N PHE A 4 -13.21 8.84 -14.08
CA PHE A 4 -12.50 7.58 -14.01
C PHE A 4 -11.90 7.40 -12.59
N PRO A 5 -11.99 6.20 -11.96
CA PRO A 5 -11.56 5.97 -10.57
C PRO A 5 -10.02 5.89 -10.48
N TRP A 6 -9.36 7.03 -10.55
CA TRP A 6 -7.89 7.13 -10.55
C TRP A 6 -7.26 6.72 -9.23
N LEU A 7 -7.90 7.07 -8.10
CA LEU A 7 -7.39 6.72 -6.77
C LEU A 7 -7.49 5.21 -6.53
N SER A 8 -8.63 4.61 -6.90
CA SER A 8 -8.78 3.15 -6.85
C SER A 8 -7.76 2.46 -7.76
N LEU A 9 -7.45 3.00 -8.93
CA LEU A 9 -6.45 2.40 -9.82
C LEU A 9 -5.05 2.39 -9.19
N ILE A 10 -4.56 3.51 -8.66
CA ILE A 10 -3.23 3.60 -8.03
C ILE A 10 -3.12 2.77 -6.75
N LEU A 11 -4.24 2.51 -6.08
CA LEU A 11 -4.34 1.67 -4.89
C LEU A 11 -4.31 0.18 -5.27
N TRP A 12 -5.25 -0.25 -6.11
CA TRP A 12 -5.45 -1.68 -6.38
C TRP A 12 -4.39 -2.26 -7.31
N MET A 13 -3.82 -1.47 -8.23
CA MET A 13 -2.80 -1.94 -9.17
C MET A 13 -1.57 -2.54 -8.46
N PRO A 14 -0.86 -1.85 -7.55
CA PRO A 14 0.29 -2.42 -6.86
C PRO A 14 -0.11 -3.51 -5.86
N LEU A 15 -1.28 -3.40 -5.24
CA LEU A 15 -1.77 -4.38 -4.27
C LEU A 15 -2.05 -5.74 -4.95
N LEU A 16 -2.82 -5.74 -6.02
CA LEU A 16 -3.15 -6.96 -6.78
C LEU A 16 -1.92 -7.52 -7.51
N ALA A 17 -1.06 -6.65 -8.05
CA ALA A 17 0.20 -7.07 -8.64
C ALA A 17 1.13 -7.74 -7.62
N GLY A 18 1.24 -7.19 -6.43
CA GLY A 18 2.00 -7.78 -5.33
C GLY A 18 1.46 -9.14 -4.92
N LEU A 19 0.14 -9.26 -4.75
CA LEU A 19 -0.52 -10.52 -4.45
C LEU A 19 -0.29 -11.57 -5.55
N ALA A 20 -0.41 -11.17 -6.83
CA ALA A 20 -0.18 -12.06 -7.96
C ALA A 20 1.27 -12.56 -8.03
N LEU A 21 2.26 -11.70 -7.71
CA LEU A 21 3.67 -12.10 -7.65
C LEU A 21 3.91 -13.10 -6.51
N ILE A 22 3.29 -12.91 -5.35
CA ILE A 22 3.40 -13.85 -4.22
C ILE A 22 2.73 -15.18 -4.58
N ALA A 23 1.55 -15.16 -5.20
CA ALA A 23 0.79 -16.35 -5.55
C ALA A 23 1.46 -17.21 -6.65
N ARG A 24 2.23 -16.57 -7.55
CA ARG A 24 2.99 -17.28 -8.60
C ARG A 24 4.13 -18.14 -8.07
N GLY A 25 4.51 -17.96 -6.80
CA GLY A 25 5.45 -18.85 -6.10
C GLY A 25 6.92 -18.70 -6.51
N ARG A 26 7.71 -19.53 -5.90
CA ARG A 26 9.15 -19.50 -5.68
C ARG A 26 10.09 -19.63 -6.90
N GLU A 27 9.70 -19.31 -8.10
CA GLU A 27 10.64 -19.41 -9.20
C GLU A 27 11.65 -18.25 -9.18
N THR A 28 12.86 -18.56 -8.82
CA THR A 28 14.02 -17.65 -8.83
C THR A 28 14.48 -17.42 -10.27
N GLY A 29 14.22 -16.25 -10.81
CA GLY A 29 14.74 -15.83 -12.11
C GLY A 29 15.04 -14.33 -12.12
N PRO A 30 16.13 -13.89 -12.76
CA PRO A 30 16.54 -12.49 -12.76
C PRO A 30 15.56 -11.54 -13.45
N SER A 31 14.60 -12.07 -14.22
CA SER A 31 13.63 -11.24 -14.95
C SER A 31 12.42 -10.80 -14.14
N ARG A 32 12.13 -11.44 -13.01
CA ARG A 32 10.88 -11.26 -12.28
C ARG A 32 10.94 -10.19 -11.19
N THR A 33 12.09 -10.03 -10.53
CA THR A 33 12.34 -8.88 -9.65
C THR A 33 12.26 -7.56 -10.41
N SER A 34 12.64 -7.58 -11.68
CA SER A 34 12.45 -6.46 -12.61
C SER A 34 10.96 -6.10 -12.79
N THR A 35 10.05 -7.09 -12.80
CA THR A 35 8.60 -6.83 -12.94
C THR A 35 8.03 -6.05 -11.75
N ALA A 36 8.38 -6.43 -10.51
CA ALA A 36 7.96 -5.70 -9.32
C ALA A 36 8.44 -4.24 -9.34
N TRP A 37 9.68 -4.02 -9.77
CA TRP A 37 10.25 -2.68 -9.88
C TRP A 37 9.54 -1.83 -10.94
N TRP A 38 9.31 -2.37 -12.14
CA TRP A 38 8.60 -1.67 -13.21
C TRP A 38 7.15 -1.34 -12.82
N LEU A 39 6.45 -2.27 -12.17
CA LEU A 39 5.09 -2.04 -11.66
C LEU A 39 5.07 -0.96 -10.58
N SER A 40 6.04 -0.97 -9.66
CA SER A 40 6.18 0.07 -8.65
C SER A 40 6.47 1.42 -9.28
N LEU A 41 7.37 1.49 -10.27
CA LEU A 41 7.65 2.73 -11.01
C LEU A 41 6.43 3.26 -11.74
N ALA A 42 5.70 2.40 -12.45
CA ALA A 42 4.50 2.80 -13.18
C ALA A 42 3.42 3.35 -12.24
N SER A 43 3.16 2.66 -11.13
CA SER A 43 2.23 3.11 -10.09
C SER A 43 2.70 4.42 -9.45
N SER A 44 3.98 4.54 -9.12
CA SER A 44 4.56 5.75 -8.52
C SER A 44 4.51 6.94 -9.46
N LEU A 45 4.81 6.75 -10.73
CA LEU A 45 4.74 7.81 -11.73
C LEU A 45 3.30 8.31 -11.89
N LEU A 46 2.34 7.39 -11.94
CA LEU A 46 0.92 7.75 -12.01
C LEU A 46 0.50 8.54 -10.75
N THR A 47 0.93 8.10 -9.56
CA THR A 47 0.66 8.80 -8.30
C THR A 47 1.23 10.22 -8.31
N LEU A 48 2.47 10.40 -8.75
CA LEU A 48 3.10 11.72 -8.85
C LEU A 48 2.37 12.63 -9.85
N ILE A 49 1.94 12.09 -11.01
CA ILE A 49 1.16 12.85 -11.99
C ILE A 49 -0.16 13.32 -11.38
N LEU A 50 -0.85 12.47 -10.61
CA LEU A 50 -2.09 12.84 -9.93
C LEU A 50 -1.85 13.90 -8.85
N CYS A 51 -0.77 13.78 -8.06
CA CYS A 51 -0.37 14.79 -7.09
C CYS A 51 -0.07 16.15 -7.74
N MET A 52 0.63 16.16 -8.88
CA MET A 52 0.93 17.41 -9.61
C MET A 52 -0.31 18.08 -10.23
N LYS A 53 -1.32 17.30 -10.56
CA LYS A 53 -2.61 17.81 -11.08
C LYS A 53 -3.59 18.19 -9.99
N ALA A 54 -3.31 17.86 -8.73
CA ALA A 54 -4.10 18.28 -7.60
C ALA A 54 -3.89 19.79 -7.39
N PRO A 55 -4.91 20.67 -7.54
CA PRO A 55 -4.74 22.08 -7.21
C PRO A 55 -4.41 22.20 -5.72
N MET A 56 -3.39 23.00 -5.42
CA MET A 56 -2.93 23.28 -4.05
C MET A 56 -3.87 24.22 -3.25
N GLU A 57 -5.04 24.51 -3.77
CA GLU A 57 -6.00 25.35 -3.08
C GLU A 57 -6.70 24.57 -1.98
N SER A 58 -6.81 25.20 -0.81
CA SER A 58 -7.47 24.70 0.40
C SER A 58 -8.99 24.53 0.13
N GLY A 59 -9.36 23.44 -0.51
CA GLY A 59 -10.73 23.10 -0.87
C GLY A 59 -11.05 21.63 -0.55
N PRO A 60 -12.32 21.22 -0.67
CA PRO A 60 -12.70 19.83 -0.46
C PRO A 60 -11.90 18.91 -1.40
N SER A 61 -11.49 17.76 -0.89
CA SER A 61 -10.64 16.77 -1.58
C SER A 61 -10.98 16.64 -3.07
N LEU A 62 -9.99 16.97 -3.89
CA LEU A 62 -10.03 16.76 -5.32
C LEU A 62 -10.08 15.28 -5.61
N TRP A 63 -10.43 14.68 -6.54
CA TRP A 63 -10.42 13.23 -6.78
C TRP A 63 -11.20 12.43 -5.71
N LYS A 64 -12.41 12.91 -5.36
CA LYS A 64 -13.25 12.17 -4.43
C LYS A 64 -13.92 10.99 -5.15
N GLU A 65 -13.67 9.78 -4.64
CA GLU A 65 -14.34 8.55 -5.04
C GLU A 65 -15.15 8.04 -3.85
N SER A 66 -16.44 7.78 -4.04
CA SER A 66 -17.32 7.27 -2.99
C SER A 66 -18.20 6.16 -3.55
N ILE A 67 -18.16 5.00 -2.92
CA ILE A 67 -19.00 3.84 -3.24
C ILE A 67 -19.59 3.33 -1.91
N GLU A 68 -20.87 3.19 -1.84
CA GLU A 68 -21.52 2.59 -0.67
C GLU A 68 -21.06 1.13 -0.52
N TRP A 69 -20.41 0.81 0.60
CA TRP A 69 -19.92 -0.53 0.87
C TRP A 69 -20.85 -1.32 1.78
N ILE A 70 -21.18 -0.80 2.95
CA ILE A 70 -22.10 -1.44 3.93
C ILE A 70 -23.14 -0.42 4.36
N PRO A 71 -24.28 -0.32 3.62
CA PRO A 71 -25.31 0.69 3.91
C PRO A 71 -25.89 0.57 5.31
N SER A 72 -26.01 -0.64 5.85
CA SER A 72 -26.54 -0.91 7.19
C SER A 72 -25.71 -0.33 8.34
N LEU A 73 -24.41 -0.09 8.10
CA LEU A 73 -23.47 0.52 9.06
C LEU A 73 -23.09 1.95 8.68
N GLY A 74 -23.63 2.49 7.58
CA GLY A 74 -23.25 3.80 7.07
C GLY A 74 -21.79 3.84 6.57
N VAL A 75 -21.18 2.69 6.27
CA VAL A 75 -19.78 2.59 5.82
C VAL A 75 -19.73 2.68 4.32
N ALA A 76 -19.01 3.69 3.82
CA ALA A 76 -18.73 3.87 2.41
C ALA A 76 -17.23 3.70 2.14
N TYR A 77 -16.89 3.13 0.99
CA TYR A 77 -15.54 3.18 0.44
C TYR A 77 -15.33 4.57 -0.13
N GLU A 78 -14.71 5.42 0.67
CA GLU A 78 -14.45 6.80 0.31
C GLU A 78 -12.96 7.06 0.24
N LEU A 79 -12.51 7.41 -0.96
CA LEU A 79 -11.15 7.86 -1.20
C LEU A 79 -11.16 9.32 -1.61
N GLY A 80 -10.16 10.05 -1.15
CA GLY A 80 -9.96 11.45 -1.53
C GLY A 80 -8.52 11.86 -1.32
N MET A 81 -8.07 12.87 -2.02
CA MET A 81 -6.73 13.40 -1.92
C MET A 81 -6.79 14.81 -1.35
N ASP A 82 -6.27 15.01 -0.17
CA ASP A 82 -6.03 16.31 0.46
C ASP A 82 -4.55 16.72 0.34
N GLY A 83 -4.20 17.89 0.81
CA GLY A 83 -2.82 18.39 0.74
C GLY A 83 -1.82 17.52 1.51
N MET A 84 -2.20 17.01 2.69
CA MET A 84 -1.35 16.13 3.50
C MET A 84 -1.22 14.76 2.84
N GLY A 85 -2.33 14.18 2.38
CA GLY A 85 -2.36 12.92 1.64
C GLY A 85 -1.50 13.00 0.38
N CYS A 86 -1.53 14.11 -0.35
CA CYS A 86 -0.70 14.32 -1.53
C CYS A 86 0.81 14.24 -1.20
N ILE A 87 1.24 14.88 -0.10
CA ILE A 87 2.65 14.84 0.34
C ILE A 87 3.04 13.40 0.72
N MET A 88 2.20 12.69 1.46
CA MET A 88 2.46 11.31 1.88
C MET A 88 2.47 10.34 0.69
N LEU A 89 1.57 10.55 -0.28
CA LEU A 89 1.55 9.78 -1.53
C LEU A 89 2.80 10.04 -2.38
N ALA A 90 3.23 11.30 -2.50
CA ALA A 90 4.45 11.63 -3.21
C ALA A 90 5.69 10.99 -2.55
N LEU A 91 5.77 11.02 -1.22
CA LEU A 91 6.82 10.36 -0.46
C LEU A 91 6.81 8.84 -0.69
N THR A 92 5.64 8.21 -0.65
CA THR A 92 5.47 6.77 -0.94
C THR A 92 5.92 6.44 -2.37
N ALA A 93 5.51 7.27 -3.34
CA ALA A 93 5.88 7.11 -4.74
C ALA A 93 7.39 7.23 -5.00
N LEU A 94 8.11 7.97 -4.19
CA LEU A 94 9.57 8.09 -4.28
C LEU A 94 10.29 6.94 -3.56
N ILE A 95 9.84 6.59 -2.35
CA ILE A 95 10.54 5.62 -1.50
C ILE A 95 10.36 4.18 -2.02
N MET A 96 9.17 3.80 -2.48
CA MET A 96 8.89 2.40 -2.78
C MET A 96 9.69 1.84 -3.97
N PRO A 97 9.82 2.51 -5.13
CA PRO A 97 10.68 2.02 -6.22
C PRO A 97 12.15 1.94 -5.81
N VAL A 98 12.62 2.91 -5.00
CA VAL A 98 14.00 2.92 -4.49
C VAL A 98 14.22 1.75 -3.55
N SER A 99 13.28 1.45 -2.66
CA SER A 99 13.34 0.30 -1.74
C SER A 99 13.39 -1.03 -2.48
N ILE A 100 12.58 -1.19 -3.54
CA ILE A 100 12.61 -2.39 -4.39
C ILE A 100 13.95 -2.50 -5.12
N ALA A 101 14.46 -1.40 -5.69
CA ALA A 101 15.76 -1.40 -6.37
C ALA A 101 16.92 -1.71 -5.40
N ALA A 102 16.88 -1.16 -4.19
CA ALA A 102 17.86 -1.41 -3.14
C ALA A 102 17.85 -2.87 -2.68
N SER A 103 16.66 -3.46 -2.51
CA SER A 103 16.52 -4.86 -2.13
C SER A 103 17.12 -5.81 -3.16
N GLN A 104 16.95 -5.51 -4.45
CA GLN A 104 17.54 -6.28 -5.53
C GLN A 104 19.08 -6.24 -5.48
N ARG A 105 19.66 -5.05 -5.25
CA ARG A 105 21.12 -4.88 -5.10
C ARG A 105 21.67 -5.58 -3.85
N ALA A 106 20.88 -5.68 -2.80
CA ALA A 106 21.23 -6.37 -1.56
C ALA A 106 21.08 -7.92 -1.66
N GLY A 107 20.67 -8.44 -2.83
CA GLY A 107 20.55 -9.88 -3.06
C GLY A 107 19.18 -10.47 -2.67
N TYR A 108 18.22 -9.66 -2.25
CA TYR A 108 16.85 -10.11 -1.98
C TYR A 108 16.05 -10.27 -3.28
N ASN A 109 16.51 -11.17 -4.15
CA ASN A 109 15.93 -11.41 -5.47
C ASN A 109 14.76 -12.39 -5.47
N HIS A 110 13.97 -12.44 -4.39
CA HIS A 110 12.79 -13.28 -4.30
C HIS A 110 11.53 -12.49 -4.72
N GLU A 111 10.71 -13.08 -5.57
CA GLU A 111 9.44 -12.49 -6.02
C GLU A 111 8.52 -12.15 -4.86
N GLY A 112 8.46 -13.02 -3.86
CA GLY A 112 7.69 -12.76 -2.67
C GLY A 112 8.12 -11.50 -1.94
N PHE A 113 9.42 -11.16 -1.92
CA PHE A 113 9.91 -9.92 -1.31
C PHE A 113 9.41 -8.69 -2.07
N GLY A 114 9.61 -8.66 -3.39
CA GLY A 114 9.10 -7.58 -4.24
C GLY A 114 7.57 -7.48 -4.22
N GLY A 115 6.89 -8.62 -4.18
CA GLY A 115 5.43 -8.68 -4.02
C GLY A 115 4.95 -8.08 -2.71
N CYS A 116 5.60 -8.39 -1.58
CA CYS A 116 5.29 -7.77 -0.28
C CYS A 116 5.51 -6.26 -0.30
N LEU A 117 6.58 -5.77 -0.93
CA LEU A 117 6.81 -4.33 -1.06
C LEU A 117 5.74 -3.65 -1.92
N LEU A 118 5.32 -4.27 -3.04
CA LEU A 118 4.21 -3.76 -3.85
C LEU A 118 2.88 -3.74 -3.08
N MET A 119 2.58 -4.78 -2.30
CA MET A 119 1.40 -4.77 -1.43
C MET A 119 1.48 -3.63 -0.41
N THR A 120 2.65 -3.42 0.21
CA THR A 120 2.86 -2.29 1.12
C THR A 120 2.62 -0.96 0.42
N GLN A 121 3.09 -0.79 -0.82
CA GLN A 121 2.83 0.42 -1.60
C GLN A 121 1.33 0.66 -1.80
N GLY A 122 0.58 -0.36 -2.21
CA GLY A 122 -0.87 -0.24 -2.42
C GLY A 122 -1.63 0.06 -1.13
N THR A 123 -1.29 -0.61 -0.03
CA THR A 123 -1.94 -0.35 1.26
C THR A 123 -1.64 1.04 1.81
N LEU A 124 -0.42 1.57 1.64
CA LEU A 124 -0.07 2.94 2.00
C LEU A 124 -0.86 3.97 1.19
N VAL A 125 -1.05 3.72 -0.11
CA VAL A 125 -1.96 4.56 -0.92
C VAL A 125 -3.37 4.56 -0.31
N GLY A 126 -3.89 3.39 0.08
CA GLY A 126 -5.19 3.29 0.74
C GLY A 126 -5.27 4.07 2.05
N VAL A 127 -4.26 3.93 2.92
CA VAL A 127 -4.19 4.66 4.20
C VAL A 127 -4.19 6.18 4.00
N PHE A 128 -3.44 6.68 3.02
CA PHE A 128 -3.29 8.13 2.79
C PHE A 128 -4.42 8.76 1.97
N THR A 129 -5.27 7.95 1.33
CA THR A 129 -6.43 8.44 0.57
C THR A 129 -7.77 8.17 1.24
N ALA A 130 -7.84 7.33 2.26
CA ALA A 130 -9.07 7.02 2.98
C ALA A 130 -9.66 8.27 3.63
N GLN A 131 -10.94 8.55 3.38
CA GLN A 131 -11.67 9.72 3.90
C GLN A 131 -12.55 9.39 5.10
N ASN A 132 -12.73 8.10 5.41
CA ASN A 132 -13.44 7.68 6.61
C ASN A 132 -12.60 6.73 7.46
N PHE A 133 -12.91 6.68 8.75
CA PHE A 133 -12.15 5.92 9.73
C PHE A 133 -12.13 4.41 9.41
N PHE A 134 -13.24 3.84 8.94
CA PHE A 134 -13.32 2.40 8.65
C PHE A 134 -12.46 2.01 7.45
N ALA A 135 -12.47 2.79 6.37
CA ALA A 135 -11.62 2.55 5.22
C ALA A 135 -10.14 2.72 5.59
N TRP A 136 -9.82 3.77 6.37
CA TRP A 136 -8.47 4.00 6.88
C TRP A 136 -7.98 2.82 7.73
N PHE A 137 -8.78 2.39 8.70
CA PHE A 137 -8.48 1.27 9.58
C PHE A 137 -8.29 -0.04 8.79
N PHE A 138 -9.16 -0.31 7.82
CA PHE A 138 -9.08 -1.48 6.96
C PHE A 138 -7.75 -1.55 6.19
N PHE A 139 -7.33 -0.45 5.54
CA PHE A 139 -6.06 -0.43 4.83
C PHE A 139 -4.85 -0.48 5.77
N TYR A 140 -4.96 0.12 6.94
CA TYR A 140 -3.93 0.04 7.98
C TYR A 140 -3.72 -1.41 8.45
N GLU A 141 -4.79 -2.16 8.72
CA GLU A 141 -4.71 -3.58 9.09
C GLU A 141 -4.13 -4.44 7.96
N ILE A 142 -4.54 -4.20 6.72
CA ILE A 142 -3.97 -4.93 5.58
C ILE A 142 -2.47 -4.66 5.43
N ALA A 143 -1.98 -3.46 5.76
CA ALA A 143 -0.56 -3.13 5.70
C ALA A 143 0.31 -3.96 6.66
N LEU A 144 -0.26 -4.45 7.76
CA LEU A 144 0.45 -5.32 8.70
C LEU A 144 0.79 -6.69 8.08
N VAL A 145 -0.01 -7.16 7.13
CA VAL A 145 0.19 -8.48 6.49
C VAL A 145 1.51 -8.57 5.72
N PRO A 146 1.79 -7.70 4.74
CA PRO A 146 3.07 -7.73 4.04
C PRO A 146 4.24 -7.42 4.97
N ALA A 147 4.10 -6.53 5.95
CA ALA A 147 5.12 -6.23 6.94
C ALA A 147 5.47 -7.47 7.78
N TYR A 148 4.48 -8.22 8.25
CA TYR A 148 4.67 -9.49 8.94
C TYR A 148 5.46 -10.48 8.10
N PHE A 149 5.08 -10.69 6.83
CA PHE A 149 5.78 -11.62 5.95
C PHE A 149 7.21 -11.18 5.63
N LEU A 150 7.46 -9.88 5.44
CA LEU A 150 8.80 -9.34 5.24
C LEU A 150 9.73 -9.68 6.42
N VAL A 151 9.26 -9.48 7.65
CA VAL A 151 10.04 -9.82 8.85
C VAL A 151 10.18 -11.33 9.01
N ARG A 152 9.10 -12.11 8.80
CA ARG A 152 9.09 -13.55 9.02
C ARG A 152 9.99 -14.32 8.06
N LEU A 153 9.97 -13.97 6.78
CA LEU A 153 10.67 -14.72 5.73
C LEU A 153 12.10 -14.25 5.52
N TRP A 154 12.35 -12.93 5.62
CA TRP A 154 13.64 -12.32 5.31
C TRP A 154 14.31 -11.60 6.49
N GLY A 155 13.72 -11.63 7.68
CA GLY A 155 14.31 -11.06 8.89
C GLY A 155 15.55 -11.82 9.39
N GLY A 156 16.20 -11.25 10.40
CA GLY A 156 17.38 -11.81 11.04
C GLY A 156 17.13 -13.01 11.97
N PRO A 157 18.10 -13.39 12.81
CA PRO A 157 17.94 -14.46 13.81
C PRO A 157 16.74 -14.21 14.73
N GLY A 158 15.94 -15.24 14.99
CA GLY A 158 14.73 -15.15 15.83
C GLY A 158 13.51 -14.53 15.14
N ARG A 159 13.56 -14.30 13.83
CA ARG A 159 12.53 -13.66 13.01
C ARG A 159 11.11 -14.21 13.22
N GLU A 160 10.94 -15.51 13.47
CA GLU A 160 9.61 -16.10 13.67
C GLU A 160 8.93 -15.59 14.94
N LYS A 161 9.66 -15.53 16.05
CA LYS A 161 9.14 -15.00 17.32
C LYS A 161 8.93 -13.48 17.25
N VAL A 162 9.86 -12.78 16.60
CA VAL A 162 9.80 -11.33 16.46
C VAL A 162 8.63 -10.91 15.56
N SER A 163 8.45 -11.56 14.41
CA SER A 163 7.35 -11.25 13.49
C SER A 163 5.98 -11.50 14.13
N LEU A 164 5.84 -12.60 14.89
CA LEU A 164 4.59 -12.89 15.58
C LEU A 164 4.28 -11.86 16.66
N ARG A 165 5.30 -11.48 17.47
CA ARG A 165 5.13 -10.42 18.49
C ARG A 165 4.78 -9.09 17.85
N PHE A 166 5.47 -8.71 16.78
CA PHE A 166 5.18 -7.50 16.03
C PHE A 166 3.71 -7.48 15.57
N PHE A 167 3.25 -8.57 14.95
CA PHE A 167 1.87 -8.67 14.46
C PHE A 167 0.85 -8.59 15.59
N ILE A 168 1.04 -9.37 16.69
CA ILE A 168 0.11 -9.37 17.83
C ILE A 168 0.05 -8.00 18.50
N TYR A 169 1.19 -7.35 18.76
CA TYR A 169 1.20 -6.05 19.43
C TYR A 169 0.61 -4.94 18.56
N SER A 170 0.90 -4.96 17.26
CA SER A 170 0.31 -3.99 16.33
C SER A 170 -1.21 -4.18 16.25
N MET A 171 -1.68 -5.43 16.11
CA MET A 171 -3.11 -5.75 16.06
C MET A 171 -3.84 -5.41 17.37
N LEU A 172 -3.23 -5.67 18.53
CA LEU A 172 -3.82 -5.28 19.82
C LEU A 172 -3.89 -3.75 19.97
N GLY A 173 -2.87 -3.03 19.49
CA GLY A 173 -2.86 -1.57 19.50
C GLY A 173 -3.94 -0.98 18.59
N SER A 174 -4.14 -1.54 17.41
CA SER A 174 -5.17 -1.08 16.48
C SER A 174 -6.59 -1.41 16.95
N ILE A 175 -6.81 -2.57 17.58
CA ILE A 175 -8.10 -2.90 18.22
C ILE A 175 -8.39 -1.91 19.36
N ALA A 176 -7.40 -1.58 20.18
CA ALA A 176 -7.57 -0.58 21.23
C ALA A 176 -7.95 0.79 20.66
N LEU A 177 -7.40 1.18 19.53
CA LEU A 177 -7.77 2.40 18.81
C LEU A 177 -9.21 2.37 18.25
N LEU A 178 -9.67 1.18 17.85
CA LEU A 178 -11.04 1.01 17.34
C LEU A 178 -12.10 1.12 18.44
N VAL A 179 -11.77 0.72 19.66
CA VAL A 179 -12.71 0.65 20.81
C VAL A 179 -12.71 1.97 21.62
N GLY A 180 -11.63 2.76 21.61
CA GLY A 180 -11.48 4.03 22.34
C GLY A 180 -11.96 5.22 21.56
#